data_6361eab393da8c933f4120ccbe922614
#
_entry.id   6361eab393da8c933f4120ccbe922614
#
_cell.length_a   1.000
_cell.length_b   1.000
_cell.length_c   1.000
_cell.angle_alpha   90.00
_cell.angle_beta   90.00
_cell.angle_gamma   90.00
#
_symmetry.space_group_name_H-M   'P 1'
#
loop_
_entity.id
_entity.type
_entity.pdbx_description
1 polymer ?
#
loop_
_entity_poly.entity_id
_entity_poly.type
_entity_poly.pdbx_seq_one_letter_code
_entity_poly.pdbx_strand_id
1 'polypeptide(L)'
;MTTIQAIILGIVQGLTEFLPVSSSGHLVILQNFMGISEGSLEFAIVLHLGTLLAVVIAYYESIWNMFKQFFLMLADLITLKGPCFEKSKYRKYIVYILMASIPAGIVGVLFEDFISEKFGSIIIVGFTLLITGVLLVLGDALGKNNRGHI
;
A
#
# COMPACT_ATOMS: atom_id res chain seq x y z
N MET A 1 -14.98 -21.11 2.48
CA MET A 1 -14.45 -20.58 1.18
C MET A 1 -14.04 -21.75 0.28
N THR A 2 -14.41 -21.72 -1.00
CA THR A 2 -14.03 -22.75 -1.99
C THR A 2 -12.69 -22.39 -2.67
N THR A 3 -12.03 -23.37 -3.29
CA THR A 3 -10.79 -23.14 -4.06
C THR A 3 -10.98 -22.14 -5.20
N ILE A 4 -12.14 -22.18 -5.87
CA ILE A 4 -12.46 -21.25 -6.96
C ILE A 4 -12.57 -19.81 -6.43
N GLN A 5 -13.26 -19.61 -5.30
CA GLN A 5 -13.33 -18.29 -4.64
C GLN A 5 -11.94 -17.77 -4.27
N ALA A 6 -11.08 -18.63 -3.73
CA ALA A 6 -9.72 -18.27 -3.38
C ALA A 6 -8.90 -17.82 -4.59
N ILE A 7 -9.00 -18.53 -5.73
CA ILE A 7 -8.31 -18.18 -6.97
C ILE A 7 -8.81 -16.84 -7.50
N ILE A 8 -10.13 -16.60 -7.53
CA ILE A 8 -10.69 -15.32 -8.01
C ILE A 8 -10.21 -14.16 -7.14
N LEU A 9 -10.27 -14.31 -5.80
CA LEU A 9 -9.78 -13.28 -4.88
C LEU A 9 -8.28 -13.02 -5.04
N GLY A 10 -7.48 -14.07 -5.28
CA GLY A 10 -6.05 -13.94 -5.57
C GLY A 10 -5.75 -13.17 -6.86
N ILE A 11 -6.52 -13.41 -7.92
CA ILE A 11 -6.39 -12.68 -9.18
C ILE A 11 -6.77 -11.21 -8.98
N VAL A 12 -7.89 -10.93 -8.29
CA VAL A 12 -8.32 -9.55 -8.01
C VAL A 12 -7.29 -8.82 -7.15
N GLN A 13 -6.78 -9.47 -6.09
CA GLN A 13 -5.70 -8.91 -5.28
C GLN A 13 -4.47 -8.56 -6.12
N GLY A 14 -3.99 -9.51 -6.93
CA GLY A 14 -2.82 -9.29 -7.78
C GLY A 14 -3.00 -8.17 -8.81
N LEU A 15 -4.21 -7.94 -9.32
CA LEU A 15 -4.49 -6.85 -10.25
C LEU A 15 -4.66 -5.49 -9.54
N THR A 16 -5.34 -5.47 -8.39
CA THR A 16 -5.72 -4.22 -7.72
C THR A 16 -4.66 -3.70 -6.75
N GLU A 17 -3.74 -4.55 -6.27
CA GLU A 17 -2.68 -4.13 -5.35
C GLU A 17 -1.66 -3.20 -6.02
N PHE A 18 -1.35 -3.43 -7.28
CA PHE A 18 -0.39 -2.60 -8.03
C PHE A 18 -1.03 -1.37 -8.68
N LEU A 19 -2.33 -1.28 -8.68
CA LEU A 19 -3.08 -0.11 -9.11
C LEU A 19 -3.51 0.70 -7.88
N PRO A 20 -3.51 2.04 -7.92
CA PRO A 20 -3.90 2.87 -6.77
C PRO A 20 -5.44 2.91 -6.60
N VAL A 21 -6.10 1.73 -6.53
CA VAL A 21 -7.57 1.60 -6.55
C VAL A 21 -8.14 0.94 -5.29
N SER A 22 -7.34 0.78 -4.23
CA SER A 22 -7.71 0.10 -2.97
C SER A 22 -8.06 -1.39 -3.16
N SER A 23 -7.05 -2.25 -3.12
CA SER A 23 -7.20 -3.71 -3.20
C SER A 23 -8.09 -4.26 -2.07
N SER A 24 -7.89 -3.80 -0.84
CA SER A 24 -8.71 -4.20 0.31
C SER A 24 -10.19 -3.88 0.13
N GLY A 25 -10.53 -2.71 -0.44
CA GLY A 25 -11.91 -2.38 -0.75
C GLY A 25 -12.54 -3.33 -1.78
N HIS A 26 -11.81 -3.68 -2.83
CA HIS A 26 -12.26 -4.65 -3.83
C HIS A 26 -12.44 -6.05 -3.22
N LEU A 27 -11.52 -6.49 -2.35
CA LEU A 27 -11.65 -7.77 -1.67
C LEU A 27 -12.90 -7.82 -0.77
N VAL A 28 -13.17 -6.78 0.02
CA VAL A 28 -14.35 -6.71 0.90
C VAL A 28 -15.64 -6.82 0.08
N ILE A 29 -15.75 -6.07 -1.01
CA ILE A 29 -16.92 -6.13 -1.88
C ILE A 29 -17.08 -7.54 -2.47
N LEU A 30 -16.01 -8.10 -3.02
CA LEU A 30 -16.07 -9.39 -3.69
C LEU A 30 -16.35 -10.54 -2.71
N GLN A 31 -15.73 -10.53 -1.52
CA GLN A 31 -16.02 -11.48 -0.45
C GLN A 31 -17.48 -11.44 -0.03
N ASN A 32 -18.06 -10.24 0.10
CA ASN A 32 -19.46 -10.08 0.43
C ASN A 32 -20.37 -10.64 -0.67
N PHE A 33 -20.10 -10.36 -1.96
CA PHE A 33 -20.84 -10.96 -3.08
C PHE A 33 -20.73 -12.47 -3.15
N MET A 34 -19.62 -13.04 -2.70
CA MET A 34 -19.41 -14.49 -2.67
C MET A 34 -19.96 -15.15 -1.39
N GLY A 35 -20.57 -14.38 -0.46
CA GLY A 35 -21.09 -14.90 0.79
C GLY A 35 -20.00 -15.38 1.76
N ILE A 36 -18.79 -14.84 1.68
CA ILE A 36 -17.64 -15.21 2.53
C ILE A 36 -17.63 -14.27 3.74
N SER A 37 -18.04 -14.78 4.90
CA SER A 37 -18.07 -14.01 6.16
C SER A 37 -16.97 -14.45 7.13
N GLU A 38 -16.66 -15.75 7.16
CA GLU A 38 -15.66 -16.31 8.09
C GLU A 38 -14.28 -16.44 7.43
N GLY A 39 -13.21 -16.12 8.16
CA GLY A 39 -11.83 -16.21 7.69
C GLY A 39 -11.47 -15.24 6.57
N SER A 40 -12.28 -14.21 6.35
CA SER A 40 -12.07 -13.24 5.28
C SER A 40 -10.85 -12.35 5.53
N LEU A 41 -10.59 -12.00 6.78
CA LEU A 41 -9.45 -11.16 7.16
C LEU A 41 -8.13 -11.93 7.06
N GLU A 42 -8.09 -13.14 7.62
CA GLU A 42 -6.90 -14.00 7.58
C GLU A 42 -6.50 -14.31 6.14
N PHE A 43 -7.49 -14.59 5.30
CA PHE A 43 -7.25 -14.86 3.89
C PHE A 43 -6.76 -13.60 3.15
N ALA A 44 -7.32 -12.45 3.43
CA ALA A 44 -6.85 -11.18 2.87
C ALA A 44 -5.37 -10.91 3.24
N ILE A 45 -4.97 -11.20 4.48
CA ILE A 45 -3.57 -11.11 4.92
C ILE A 45 -2.67 -12.03 4.09
N VAL A 46 -3.08 -13.28 3.86
CA VAL A 46 -2.31 -14.23 3.02
C VAL A 46 -2.17 -13.72 1.59
N LEU A 47 -3.21 -13.13 1.02
CA LEU A 47 -3.15 -12.54 -0.31
C LEU A 47 -2.18 -11.35 -0.38
N HIS A 48 -2.19 -10.47 0.62
CA HIS A 48 -1.24 -9.36 0.72
C HIS A 48 0.21 -9.85 0.91
N LEU A 49 0.43 -10.92 1.66
CA LEU A 49 1.75 -11.56 1.76
C LEU A 49 2.22 -12.09 0.40
N GLY A 50 1.31 -12.65 -0.40
CA GLY A 50 1.62 -13.09 -1.76
C GLY A 50 2.07 -11.95 -2.68
N THR A 51 1.37 -10.82 -2.66
CA THR A 51 1.75 -9.63 -3.44
C THR A 51 3.02 -8.98 -2.91
N LEU A 52 3.22 -8.94 -1.58
CA LEU A 52 4.47 -8.48 -0.97
C LEU A 52 5.67 -9.33 -1.43
N LEU A 53 5.52 -10.65 -1.43
CA LEU A 53 6.56 -11.56 -1.93
C LEU A 53 6.89 -11.29 -3.40
N ALA A 54 5.87 -11.07 -4.24
CA ALA A 54 6.07 -10.71 -5.64
C ALA A 54 6.87 -9.41 -5.81
N VAL A 55 6.58 -8.38 -4.99
CA VAL A 55 7.34 -7.12 -4.98
C VAL A 55 8.79 -7.35 -4.55
N VAL A 56 9.00 -8.14 -3.48
CA VAL A 56 10.35 -8.44 -2.99
C VAL A 56 11.18 -9.15 -4.06
N ILE A 57 10.59 -10.11 -4.77
CA ILE A 57 11.26 -10.83 -5.86
C ILE A 57 11.55 -9.89 -7.03
N ALA A 58 10.58 -9.09 -7.46
CA ALA A 58 10.73 -8.20 -8.61
C ALA A 58 11.74 -7.07 -8.38
N TYR A 59 11.84 -6.57 -7.15
CA TYR A 59 12.68 -5.42 -6.79
C TYR A 59 13.79 -5.76 -5.80
N TYR A 60 14.21 -7.03 -5.72
CA TYR A 60 15.13 -7.51 -4.69
C TYR A 60 16.43 -6.71 -4.61
N GLU A 61 17.02 -6.30 -5.74
CA GLU A 61 18.24 -5.50 -5.76
C GLU A 61 18.06 -4.11 -5.13
N SER A 62 16.94 -3.46 -5.46
CA SER A 62 16.62 -2.14 -4.90
C SER A 62 16.35 -2.22 -3.40
N ILE A 63 15.58 -3.23 -2.98
CA ILE A 63 15.26 -3.47 -1.57
C ILE A 63 16.55 -3.79 -0.80
N TRP A 64 17.43 -4.64 -1.34
CA TRP A 64 18.70 -4.97 -0.72
C TRP A 64 19.64 -3.75 -0.59
N ASN A 65 19.68 -2.91 -1.61
CA ASN A 65 20.44 -1.67 -1.56
C ASN A 65 19.87 -0.67 -0.55
N MET A 66 18.54 -0.55 -0.45
CA MET A 66 17.88 0.27 0.58
C MET A 66 18.21 -0.26 1.98
N PHE A 67 18.14 -1.57 2.19
CA PHE A 67 18.49 -2.21 3.47
C PHE A 67 19.94 -1.91 3.88
N LYS A 68 20.90 -2.08 2.97
CA LYS A 68 22.31 -1.72 3.22
C LYS A 68 22.46 -0.24 3.58
N GLN A 69 21.82 0.64 2.80
CA GLN A 69 21.94 2.09 3.04
C GLN A 69 21.26 2.53 4.33
N PHE A 70 20.21 1.84 4.77
CA PHE A 70 19.59 2.08 6.07
C PHE A 70 20.57 1.85 7.21
N PHE A 71 21.26 0.71 7.25
CA PHE A 71 22.26 0.43 8.29
C PHE A 71 23.49 1.35 8.21
N LEU A 72 23.94 1.70 7.00
CA LEU A 72 25.02 2.67 6.84
C LEU A 72 24.59 4.06 7.32
N MET A 73 23.35 4.46 7.11
CA MET A 73 22.82 5.73 7.61
C MET A 73 22.72 5.75 9.14
N LEU A 74 22.32 4.63 9.76
CA LEU A 74 22.36 4.49 11.23
C LEU A 74 23.80 4.58 11.77
N ALA A 75 24.76 3.93 11.12
CA ALA A 75 26.16 4.00 11.51
C ALA A 75 26.72 5.42 11.35
N ASP A 76 26.41 6.12 10.26
CA ASP A 76 26.81 7.52 10.06
C ASP A 76 26.19 8.45 11.13
N LEU A 77 24.96 8.17 11.59
CA LEU A 77 24.30 8.92 12.65
C LEU A 77 24.99 8.72 14.01
N ILE A 78 25.33 7.47 14.34
CA ILE A 78 26.05 7.12 15.60
C ILE A 78 27.46 7.73 15.60
N THR A 79 28.14 7.78 14.46
CA THR A 79 29.49 8.35 14.32
C THR A 79 29.51 9.88 14.16
N LEU A 80 28.39 10.56 14.36
CA LEU A 80 28.21 12.01 14.24
C LEU A 80 28.63 12.61 12.87
N LYS A 81 28.74 11.77 11.83
CA LYS A 81 29.04 12.20 10.45
C LYS A 81 27.83 12.79 9.72
N GLY A 82 26.67 12.77 10.37
CA GLY A 82 25.40 13.18 9.80
C GLY A 82 24.84 12.19 8.76
N PRO A 83 23.55 12.27 8.43
CA PRO A 83 22.87 11.30 7.57
C PRO A 83 23.28 11.35 6.09
N CYS A 84 24.12 12.27 5.67
CA CYS A 84 24.73 12.40 4.33
C CYS A 84 23.80 11.92 3.19
N PHE A 85 22.65 12.60 3.01
CA PHE A 85 21.60 12.20 2.04
C PHE A 85 22.07 12.18 0.58
N GLU A 86 23.13 12.91 0.27
CA GLU A 86 23.67 13.01 -1.09
C GLU A 86 24.48 11.78 -1.53
N LYS A 87 24.91 10.94 -0.60
CA LYS A 87 25.74 9.78 -0.89
C LYS A 87 25.03 8.71 -1.73
N SER A 88 23.69 8.63 -1.67
CA SER A 88 22.93 7.62 -2.41
C SER A 88 21.48 8.02 -2.59
N LYS A 89 20.92 7.74 -3.80
CA LYS A 89 19.49 7.87 -4.07
C LYS A 89 18.61 7.07 -3.10
N TYR A 90 19.09 5.92 -2.65
CA TYR A 90 18.36 5.05 -1.72
C TYR A 90 18.19 5.69 -0.34
N ARG A 91 19.13 6.51 0.14
CA ARG A 91 18.98 7.26 1.39
C ARG A 91 17.83 8.26 1.32
N LYS A 92 17.69 8.96 0.19
CA LYS A 92 16.56 9.88 -0.03
C LYS A 92 15.24 9.11 -0.04
N TYR A 93 15.17 7.97 -0.72
CA TYR A 93 13.96 7.13 -0.73
C TYR A 93 13.58 6.64 0.67
N ILE A 94 14.55 6.18 1.49
CA ILE A 94 14.30 5.76 2.87
C ILE A 94 13.65 6.90 3.66
N VAL A 95 14.21 8.11 3.58
CA VAL A 95 13.67 9.27 4.29
C VAL A 95 12.27 9.62 3.80
N TYR A 96 12.02 9.63 2.50
CA TYR A 96 10.70 9.92 1.95
C TYR A 96 9.66 8.89 2.40
N ILE A 97 10.01 7.61 2.39
CA ILE A 97 9.15 6.54 2.89
C ILE A 97 8.84 6.74 4.37
N LEU A 98 9.85 6.98 5.21
CA LEU A 98 9.65 7.22 6.64
C LEU A 98 8.77 8.45 6.89
N MET A 99 9.05 9.57 6.20
CA MET A 99 8.25 10.79 6.33
C MET A 99 6.79 10.59 5.89
N ALA A 100 6.56 9.84 4.82
CA ALA A 100 5.21 9.52 4.35
C ALA A 100 4.47 8.53 5.26
N SER A 101 5.20 7.61 5.91
CA SER A 101 4.62 6.60 6.80
C SER A 101 4.20 7.16 8.16
N ILE A 102 4.86 8.21 8.66
CA ILE A 102 4.55 8.81 9.97
C ILE A 102 3.09 9.31 10.04
N PRO A 103 2.62 10.21 9.14
CA PRO A 103 1.25 10.71 9.22
C PRO A 103 0.22 9.59 9.01
N ALA A 104 0.49 8.63 8.11
CA ALA A 104 -0.40 7.48 7.89
C ALA A 104 -0.47 6.59 9.13
N GLY A 105 0.67 6.33 9.80
CA GLY A 105 0.74 5.56 11.03
C GLY A 105 0.00 6.25 12.19
N ILE A 106 0.16 7.56 12.35
CA ILE A 106 -0.55 8.33 13.39
C ILE A 106 -2.07 8.23 13.16
N VAL A 107 -2.54 8.46 11.94
CA VAL A 107 -3.97 8.35 11.61
C VAL A 107 -4.46 6.92 11.83
N GLY A 108 -3.69 5.90 11.39
CA GLY A 108 -4.05 4.50 11.55
C GLY A 108 -4.26 4.12 13.03
N VAL A 109 -3.32 4.50 13.91
CA VAL A 109 -3.41 4.19 15.34
C VAL A 109 -4.52 4.98 16.04
N LEU A 110 -4.66 6.28 15.74
CA LEU A 110 -5.66 7.12 16.41
C LEU A 110 -7.12 6.77 16.03
N PHE A 111 -7.32 6.25 14.83
CA PHE A 111 -8.65 5.92 14.30
C PHE A 111 -8.85 4.42 14.06
N GLU A 112 -8.04 3.56 14.68
CA GLU A 112 -8.09 2.11 14.48
C GLU A 112 -9.48 1.52 14.69
N ASP A 113 -10.12 1.81 15.83
CA ASP A 113 -11.45 1.30 16.17
C ASP A 113 -12.50 1.80 15.17
N PHE A 114 -12.46 3.09 14.84
CA PHE A 114 -13.39 3.70 13.90
C PHE A 114 -13.22 3.11 12.48
N ILE A 115 -11.99 2.94 12.04
CA ILE A 115 -11.67 2.35 10.73
C ILE A 115 -12.16 0.90 10.69
N SER A 116 -11.84 0.09 11.70
CA SER A 116 -12.19 -1.32 11.77
C SER A 116 -13.71 -1.53 11.76
N GLU A 117 -14.45 -0.73 12.53
CA GLU A 117 -15.91 -0.76 12.55
C GLU A 117 -16.51 -0.41 11.18
N LYS A 118 -15.99 0.63 10.53
CA LYS A 118 -16.55 1.13 9.26
C LYS A 118 -16.14 0.28 8.06
N PHE A 119 -14.97 -0.34 8.08
CA PHE A 119 -14.55 -1.27 7.01
C PHE A 119 -15.43 -2.54 6.93
N GLY A 120 -16.16 -2.88 7.99
CA GLY A 120 -17.18 -3.93 7.95
C GLY A 120 -18.42 -3.58 7.11
N SER A 121 -18.62 -2.30 6.78
CA SER A 121 -19.78 -1.84 6.02
C SER A 121 -19.47 -1.73 4.52
N ILE A 122 -20.08 -2.61 3.70
CA ILE A 122 -19.94 -2.60 2.24
C ILE A 122 -20.34 -1.26 1.61
N ILE A 123 -21.32 -0.57 2.20
CA ILE A 123 -21.79 0.74 1.72
C ILE A 123 -20.69 1.79 1.88
N ILE A 124 -20.04 1.82 3.04
CA ILE A 124 -18.94 2.76 3.32
C ILE A 124 -17.73 2.46 2.42
N VAL A 125 -17.39 1.19 2.27
CA VAL A 125 -16.32 0.75 1.36
C VAL A 125 -16.64 1.16 -0.09
N GLY A 126 -17.87 0.99 -0.55
CA GLY A 126 -18.30 1.44 -1.88
C GLY A 126 -18.15 2.96 -2.06
N PHE A 127 -18.58 3.75 -1.07
CA PHE A 127 -18.42 5.22 -1.11
C PHE A 127 -16.95 5.64 -1.13
N THR A 128 -16.10 5.04 -0.32
CA THR A 128 -14.66 5.37 -0.30
C THR A 128 -13.96 4.99 -1.61
N LEU A 129 -14.36 3.90 -2.25
CA LEU A 129 -13.86 3.54 -3.58
C LEU A 129 -14.28 4.55 -4.65
N LEU A 130 -15.53 5.04 -4.62
CA LEU A 130 -15.97 6.10 -5.53
C LEU A 130 -15.19 7.40 -5.34
N ILE A 131 -14.97 7.82 -4.09
CA ILE A 131 -14.15 9.00 -3.77
C ILE A 131 -12.72 8.82 -4.30
N THR A 132 -12.11 7.66 -4.06
CA THR A 132 -10.76 7.35 -4.56
C THR A 132 -10.72 7.40 -6.08
N GLY A 133 -11.70 6.82 -6.77
CA GLY A 133 -11.80 6.87 -8.22
C GLY A 133 -11.90 8.31 -8.76
N VAL A 134 -12.73 9.15 -8.15
CA VAL A 134 -12.85 10.57 -8.52
C VAL A 134 -11.52 11.31 -8.30
N LEU A 135 -10.85 11.10 -7.16
CA LEU A 135 -9.55 11.73 -6.86
C LEU A 135 -8.47 11.31 -7.87
N LEU A 136 -8.45 10.06 -8.29
CA LEU A 136 -7.51 9.57 -9.31
C LEU A 136 -7.75 10.22 -10.68
N VAL A 137 -9.01 10.31 -11.11
CA VAL A 137 -9.36 10.98 -12.37
C VAL A 137 -9.00 12.46 -12.33
N LEU A 138 -9.31 13.15 -11.24
CA LEU A 138 -8.93 14.56 -11.06
C LEU A 138 -7.41 14.73 -11.02
N GLY A 139 -6.69 13.86 -10.31
CA GLY A 139 -5.23 13.88 -10.26
C GLY A 139 -4.59 13.69 -11.64
N ASP A 140 -5.10 12.76 -12.45
CA ASP A 140 -4.60 12.55 -13.81
C ASP A 140 -4.92 13.74 -14.74
N ALA A 141 -6.13 14.30 -14.64
CA ALA A 141 -6.53 15.46 -15.42
C ALA A 141 -5.68 16.70 -15.12
N LEU A 142 -5.40 16.96 -13.83
CA LEU A 142 -4.53 18.07 -13.40
C LEU A 142 -3.06 17.82 -13.76
N GLY A 143 -2.59 16.57 -13.66
CA GLY A 143 -1.23 16.19 -14.01
C GLY A 143 -0.93 16.31 -15.51
N LYS A 144 -1.91 16.03 -16.38
CA LYS A 144 -1.78 16.23 -17.82
C LYS A 144 -1.64 17.71 -18.20
N ASN A 145 -2.36 18.59 -17.52
CA ASN A 145 -2.29 20.04 -17.77
C ASN A 145 -0.92 20.64 -17.43
N ASN A 146 -0.21 20.07 -16.43
CA ASN A 146 1.14 20.52 -16.05
C ASN A 146 2.26 19.97 -16.94
N ARG A 147 2.04 18.88 -17.69
CA ARG A 147 3.04 18.30 -18.59
C ARG A 147 3.10 18.97 -19.97
N GLY A 148 2.17 19.83 -20.29
CA GLY A 148 2.12 20.61 -21.54
C GLY A 148 2.99 21.86 -21.58
N HIS A 149 3.77 22.15 -20.54
CA HIS A 149 4.60 23.34 -20.41
C HIS A 149 6.10 23.05 -20.18
N ILE A 150 6.58 21.86 -20.60
CA ILE A 150 8.03 21.54 -20.60
C ILE A 150 8.45 21.20 -22.03
#